data_da09959ea24beaba64d237ba69af823e
#
_entry.id   da09959ea24beaba64d237ba69af823e
#
_cell.length_a   1.000
_cell.length_b   1.000
_cell.length_c   1.000
_cell.angle_alpha   90.00
_cell.angle_beta   90.00
_cell.angle_gamma   90.00
#
_symmetry.space_group_name_H-M   'P 1'
#
loop_
_entity.id
_entity.type
_entity.pdbx_description
1 polymer ?
#
loop_
_entity_poly.entity_id
_entity_poly.type
_entity_poly.pdbx_seq_one_letter_code
_entity_poly.pdbx_strand_id
1 'polypeptide(L)'
;MAFQSIWYFSDLPEDIVDIIERDLTEKFEEQMADSRLHGDALNKDKRNSQNAWIPTTHWVGGFVWHYIERANRENFLYDLHCIDGESMQFTKYSEGQFYGWHNDAGLATQYKPVSVGNRQDGLAQDFVNENIELVRKLSFVVQLSDPDDYEGGNLQLLDEAGNSYIAPRKRGTVILFDSRTMHRVLK
;
A
#
# COMPACT_ATOMS: atom_id res chain seq x y z
N MET A 1 11.21 13.76 19.03
CA MET A 1 9.94 13.02 19.08
C MET A 1 10.26 11.54 19.17
N ALA A 2 9.48 10.77 19.92
CA ALA A 2 9.66 9.31 19.92
C ALA A 2 9.17 8.76 18.58
N PHE A 3 9.92 7.83 17.99
CA PHE A 3 9.49 7.08 16.81
C PHE A 3 8.18 6.35 17.11
N GLN A 4 7.24 6.39 16.18
CA GLN A 4 6.00 5.62 16.25
C GLN A 4 6.01 4.58 15.14
N SER A 5 5.67 3.35 15.46
CA SER A 5 5.60 2.25 14.49
C SER A 5 4.48 2.40 13.46
N ILE A 6 3.52 3.26 13.74
CA ILE A 6 2.40 3.60 12.86
C ILE A 6 2.19 5.12 12.84
N TRP A 7 1.84 5.63 11.69
CA TRP A 7 1.33 6.98 11.46
C TRP A 7 -0.03 6.89 10.77
N TYR A 8 -0.98 7.76 11.13
CA TYR A 8 -2.27 7.82 10.44
C TYR A 8 -2.84 9.24 10.39
N PHE A 9 -3.68 9.46 9.40
CA PHE A 9 -4.44 10.68 9.19
C PHE A 9 -5.88 10.33 8.85
N SER A 10 -6.85 10.78 9.65
CA SER A 10 -8.26 10.35 9.58
C SER A 10 -9.23 11.48 9.18
N ASP A 11 -8.70 12.57 8.62
CA ASP A 11 -9.51 13.75 8.30
C ASP A 11 -9.57 14.05 6.80
N LEU A 12 -9.49 13.01 5.95
CA LEU A 12 -9.81 13.18 4.55
C LEU A 12 -11.28 13.58 4.40
N PRO A 13 -11.58 14.62 3.59
CA PRO A 13 -12.95 14.96 3.25
C PRO A 13 -13.67 13.80 2.58
N GLU A 14 -14.92 13.54 2.95
CA GLU A 14 -15.71 12.42 2.41
C GLU A 14 -15.87 12.49 0.91
N ASP A 15 -16.07 13.67 0.34
CA ASP A 15 -16.19 13.89 -1.10
C ASP A 15 -14.92 13.48 -1.87
N ILE A 16 -13.75 13.66 -1.27
CA ILE A 16 -12.49 13.18 -1.85
C ILE A 16 -12.44 11.65 -1.83
N VAL A 17 -12.86 11.03 -0.73
CA VAL A 17 -12.90 9.56 -0.62
C VAL A 17 -13.91 8.98 -1.63
N ASP A 18 -15.09 9.61 -1.79
CA ASP A 18 -16.09 9.24 -2.79
C ASP A 18 -15.54 9.28 -4.21
N ILE A 19 -14.78 10.32 -4.54
CA ILE A 19 -14.16 10.46 -5.85
C ILE A 19 -13.13 9.35 -6.08
N ILE A 20 -12.28 9.07 -5.07
CA ILE A 20 -11.28 8.01 -5.15
C ILE A 20 -11.95 6.65 -5.36
N GLU A 21 -12.90 6.30 -4.48
CA GLU A 21 -13.57 5.00 -4.52
C GLU A 21 -14.32 4.79 -5.84
N ARG A 22 -15.11 5.79 -6.27
CA ARG A 22 -15.84 5.73 -7.55
C ARG A 22 -14.88 5.54 -8.72
N ASP A 23 -13.84 6.37 -8.82
CA ASP A 23 -12.92 6.33 -9.96
C ASP A 23 -12.13 5.00 -10.01
N LEU A 24 -11.73 4.47 -8.87
CA LEU A 24 -11.06 3.18 -8.80
C LEU A 24 -12.01 2.01 -9.13
N THR A 25 -13.24 2.05 -8.64
CA THR A 25 -14.26 1.04 -8.93
C THR A 25 -14.59 1.03 -10.42
N GLU A 26 -14.92 2.18 -11.01
CA GLU A 26 -15.26 2.29 -12.42
C GLU A 26 -14.15 1.79 -13.37
N LYS A 27 -12.89 1.99 -13.01
CA LYS A 27 -11.76 1.66 -13.89
C LYS A 27 -11.12 0.31 -13.64
N PHE A 28 -11.19 -0.19 -12.42
CA PHE A 28 -10.38 -1.34 -12.01
C PHE A 28 -11.16 -2.51 -11.44
N GLU A 29 -12.46 -2.38 -11.11
CA GLU A 29 -13.21 -3.50 -10.52
C GLU A 29 -13.29 -4.72 -11.46
N GLU A 30 -13.46 -4.50 -12.76
CA GLU A 30 -13.47 -5.59 -13.75
C GLU A 30 -12.10 -6.29 -13.91
N GLN A 31 -11.03 -5.67 -13.43
CA GLN A 31 -9.67 -6.22 -13.46
C GLN A 31 -9.31 -6.97 -12.18
N MET A 32 -10.22 -7.03 -11.20
CA MET A 32 -9.96 -7.72 -9.95
C MET A 32 -9.81 -9.23 -10.17
N ALA A 33 -8.75 -9.76 -9.58
CA ALA A 33 -8.43 -11.18 -9.58
C ALA A 33 -8.06 -11.65 -8.17
N ASP A 34 -8.06 -12.97 -7.94
CA ASP A 34 -7.58 -13.55 -6.70
C ASP A 34 -6.16 -13.05 -6.38
N SER A 35 -6.00 -12.48 -5.19
CA SER A 35 -4.72 -11.95 -4.75
C SER A 35 -3.68 -13.06 -4.58
N ARG A 36 -2.45 -12.78 -5.04
CA ARG A 36 -1.33 -13.71 -4.96
C ARG A 36 -0.33 -13.28 -3.89
N LEU A 37 0.43 -14.22 -3.40
CA LEU A 37 1.57 -13.98 -2.52
C LEU A 37 2.80 -13.62 -3.34
N HIS A 38 3.87 -13.19 -2.65
CA HIS A 38 5.17 -12.97 -3.29
C HIS A 38 5.61 -14.22 -4.07
N GLY A 39 6.18 -14.02 -5.27
CA GLY A 39 6.54 -15.11 -6.18
C GLY A 39 5.36 -15.70 -6.95
N ASP A 40 4.27 -14.96 -7.08
CA ASP A 40 3.08 -15.33 -7.87
C ASP A 40 2.33 -16.58 -7.38
N ALA A 41 2.51 -16.95 -6.11
CA ALA A 41 1.86 -18.11 -5.51
C ALA A 41 0.43 -17.78 -5.06
N LEU A 42 -0.54 -18.58 -5.51
CA LEU A 42 -1.91 -18.57 -4.98
C LEU A 42 -1.99 -19.49 -3.76
N ASN A 43 -2.30 -18.92 -2.59
CA ASN A 43 -2.48 -19.67 -1.35
C ASN A 43 -3.61 -19.05 -0.52
N LYS A 44 -4.83 -19.57 -0.71
CA LYS A 44 -6.04 -19.07 -0.05
C LYS A 44 -6.09 -19.34 1.47
N ASP A 45 -5.23 -20.22 1.98
CA ASP A 45 -5.10 -20.46 3.42
C ASP A 45 -4.26 -19.37 4.12
N LYS A 46 -3.47 -18.63 3.36
CA LYS A 46 -2.69 -17.50 3.85
C LYS A 46 -3.32 -16.15 3.49
N ARG A 47 -3.80 -16.02 2.26
CA ARG A 47 -4.47 -14.83 1.76
C ARG A 47 -5.66 -15.21 0.90
N ASN A 48 -6.84 -14.77 1.30
CA ASN A 48 -8.05 -14.84 0.51
C ASN A 48 -8.60 -13.42 0.36
N SER A 49 -8.43 -12.84 -0.79
CA SER A 49 -8.88 -11.49 -1.17
C SER A 49 -8.80 -11.35 -2.68
N GLN A 50 -9.34 -10.27 -3.21
CA GLN A 50 -9.20 -9.90 -4.61
C GLN A 50 -8.49 -8.54 -4.71
N ASN A 51 -7.69 -8.34 -5.73
CA ASN A 51 -7.10 -7.05 -6.00
C ASN A 51 -6.92 -6.76 -7.50
N ALA A 52 -6.93 -5.49 -7.84
CA ALA A 52 -6.46 -4.95 -9.10
C ALA A 52 -5.22 -4.09 -8.85
N TRP A 53 -4.38 -3.95 -9.87
CA TRP A 53 -3.18 -3.13 -9.83
C TRP A 53 -3.43 -1.77 -10.47
N ILE A 54 -3.19 -0.71 -9.70
CA ILE A 54 -3.35 0.67 -10.13
C ILE A 54 -1.98 1.25 -10.41
N PRO A 55 -1.67 1.72 -11.63
CA PRO A 55 -0.40 2.35 -11.92
C PRO A 55 -0.26 3.69 -11.18
N THR A 56 0.94 4.03 -10.73
CA THR A 56 1.20 5.31 -10.04
C THR A 56 1.03 6.53 -10.96
N THR A 57 0.97 6.33 -12.27
CA THR A 57 0.59 7.35 -13.24
C THR A 57 -0.89 7.75 -13.16
N HIS A 58 -1.72 6.94 -12.52
CA HIS A 58 -3.09 7.32 -12.14
C HIS A 58 -3.03 8.45 -11.10
N TRP A 59 -3.95 9.40 -11.15
CA TRP A 59 -3.94 10.59 -10.28
C TRP A 59 -3.92 10.25 -8.77
N VAL A 60 -4.54 9.13 -8.38
CA VAL A 60 -4.50 8.62 -6.99
C VAL A 60 -3.07 8.33 -6.54
N GLY A 61 -2.15 7.98 -7.44
CA GLY A 61 -0.75 7.77 -7.11
C GLY A 61 -0.09 9.02 -6.53
N GLY A 62 -0.33 10.19 -7.13
CA GLY A 62 0.15 11.47 -6.61
C GLY A 62 -0.49 11.84 -5.27
N PHE A 63 -1.78 11.56 -5.10
CA PHE A 63 -2.48 11.73 -3.84
C PHE A 63 -1.88 10.87 -2.71
N VAL A 64 -1.69 9.58 -2.95
CA VAL A 64 -1.08 8.65 -1.99
C VAL A 64 0.36 9.06 -1.68
N TRP A 65 1.13 9.43 -2.71
CA TRP A 65 2.51 9.87 -2.52
C TRP A 65 2.63 11.10 -1.62
N HIS A 66 1.69 12.04 -1.73
CA HIS A 66 1.64 13.19 -0.83
C HIS A 66 1.58 12.77 0.65
N TYR A 67 0.76 11.77 0.99
CA TYR A 67 0.64 11.29 2.38
C TYR A 67 1.83 10.43 2.79
N ILE A 68 2.43 9.68 1.88
CA ILE A 68 3.68 8.95 2.13
C ILE A 68 4.79 9.92 2.51
N GLU A 69 4.99 10.98 1.74
CA GLU A 69 5.98 12.02 2.01
C GLU A 69 5.70 12.77 3.32
N ARG A 70 4.44 13.07 3.59
CA ARG A 70 4.03 13.71 4.84
C ARG A 70 4.35 12.84 6.05
N ALA A 71 3.92 11.58 6.05
CA ALA A 71 4.18 10.63 7.12
C ALA A 71 5.67 10.39 7.32
N ASN A 72 6.42 10.27 6.22
CA ASN A 72 7.85 10.08 6.27
C ASN A 72 8.56 11.26 6.94
N ARG A 73 8.22 12.49 6.55
CA ARG A 73 8.79 13.71 7.14
C ARG A 73 8.42 13.88 8.62
N GLU A 74 7.18 13.52 8.99
CA GLU A 74 6.68 13.67 10.36
C GLU A 74 7.18 12.60 11.32
N ASN A 75 7.47 11.38 10.83
CA ASN A 75 7.72 10.24 11.70
C ASN A 75 8.90 9.33 11.29
N PHE A 76 8.98 8.87 10.02
CA PHE A 76 9.86 7.75 9.68
C PHE A 76 11.26 8.17 9.26
N LEU A 77 11.40 9.28 8.54
CA LEU A 77 12.67 9.86 8.07
C LEU A 77 13.51 8.89 7.22
N TYR A 78 12.85 8.06 6.42
CA TYR A 78 13.50 7.16 5.49
C TYR A 78 13.87 7.87 4.19
N ASP A 79 14.90 7.36 3.51
CA ASP A 79 15.19 7.70 2.12
C ASP A 79 14.24 6.90 1.22
N LEU A 80 13.27 7.58 0.61
CA LEU A 80 12.23 6.99 -0.21
C LEU A 80 12.41 7.41 -1.67
N HIS A 81 12.32 6.46 -2.58
CA HIS A 81 12.49 6.69 -4.01
C HIS A 81 11.18 6.67 -4.80
N CYS A 82 10.34 5.66 -4.56
CA CYS A 82 9.12 5.43 -5.33
C CYS A 82 8.17 4.49 -4.60
N ILE A 83 6.98 4.31 -5.15
CA ILE A 83 6.09 3.19 -4.81
C ILE A 83 6.59 1.93 -5.52
N ASP A 84 6.67 0.81 -4.81
CA ASP A 84 7.19 -0.46 -5.33
C ASP A 84 6.46 -0.91 -6.60
N GLY A 85 7.24 -1.28 -7.62
CA GLY A 85 6.72 -1.70 -8.92
C GLY A 85 5.89 -0.65 -9.64
N GLU A 86 5.92 0.62 -9.18
CA GLU A 86 5.10 1.73 -9.68
C GLU A 86 3.61 1.41 -9.75
N SER A 87 3.13 0.62 -8.80
CA SER A 87 1.74 0.23 -8.73
C SER A 87 1.25 0.09 -7.30
N MET A 88 -0.04 0.30 -7.12
CA MET A 88 -0.74 0.16 -5.85
C MET A 88 -1.78 -0.94 -5.97
N GLN A 89 -2.09 -1.61 -4.87
CA GLN A 89 -3.20 -2.58 -4.84
C GLN A 89 -4.50 -1.89 -4.46
N PHE A 90 -5.51 -2.00 -5.34
CA PHE A 90 -6.90 -1.79 -4.97
C PHE A 90 -7.46 -3.15 -4.54
N THR A 91 -7.66 -3.34 -3.23
CA THR A 91 -7.95 -4.65 -2.65
C THR A 91 -9.37 -4.69 -2.08
N LYS A 92 -10.07 -5.78 -2.36
CA LYS A 92 -11.42 -6.07 -1.85
C LYS A 92 -11.40 -7.34 -1.00
N TYR A 93 -12.00 -7.25 0.17
CA TYR A 93 -12.27 -8.37 1.06
C TYR A 93 -13.77 -8.56 1.16
N SER A 94 -14.27 -9.70 0.70
CA SER A 94 -15.66 -10.11 0.86
C SER A 94 -15.84 -10.94 2.13
N GLU A 95 -17.07 -11.33 2.45
CA GLU A 95 -17.37 -12.13 3.64
C GLU A 95 -16.45 -13.36 3.80
N GLY A 96 -15.88 -13.50 4.98
CA GLY A 96 -14.96 -14.58 5.33
C GLY A 96 -13.57 -14.49 4.70
N GLN A 97 -13.29 -13.46 3.90
CA GLN A 97 -11.95 -13.23 3.34
C GLN A 97 -11.02 -12.60 4.36
N PHE A 98 -9.71 -12.78 4.16
CA PHE A 98 -8.69 -12.38 5.13
C PHE A 98 -7.29 -12.37 4.51
N TYR A 99 -6.34 -11.80 5.25
CA TYR A 99 -4.92 -11.99 5.03
C TYR A 99 -4.22 -12.30 6.36
N GLY A 100 -3.60 -13.45 6.47
CA GLY A 100 -2.92 -13.90 7.68
C GLY A 100 -1.70 -13.05 8.05
N TRP A 101 -1.10 -13.33 9.20
CA TRP A 101 0.09 -12.62 9.68
C TRP A 101 1.23 -12.66 8.67
N HIS A 102 1.73 -11.47 8.30
CA HIS A 102 2.85 -11.27 7.40
C HIS A 102 3.53 -9.93 7.68
N ASN A 103 4.66 -9.69 7.06
CA ASN A 103 5.24 -8.38 6.87
C ASN A 103 5.46 -8.14 5.38
N ASP A 104 5.67 -6.88 5.02
CA ASP A 104 5.91 -6.49 3.63
C ASP A 104 7.39 -6.26 3.32
N ALA A 105 8.27 -6.46 4.33
CA ALA A 105 9.70 -6.28 4.14
C ALA A 105 10.26 -7.26 3.10
N GLY A 106 11.21 -6.80 2.34
CA GLY A 106 11.86 -7.58 1.31
C GLY A 106 12.47 -6.70 0.22
N LEU A 107 13.04 -7.35 -0.78
CA LEU A 107 13.49 -6.66 -1.97
C LEU A 107 12.27 -6.09 -2.71
N ALA A 108 12.36 -4.83 -3.06
CA ALA A 108 11.39 -4.20 -3.93
C ALA A 108 11.55 -4.73 -5.35
N THR A 109 10.49 -4.71 -6.12
CA THR A 109 10.55 -4.93 -7.56
C THR A 109 11.51 -3.90 -8.16
N GLN A 110 12.46 -4.35 -9.00
CA GLN A 110 13.41 -3.42 -9.60
C GLN A 110 12.69 -2.31 -10.35
N TYR A 111 12.91 -1.09 -9.90
CA TYR A 111 12.41 0.09 -10.58
C TYR A 111 13.20 0.32 -11.86
N LYS A 112 12.53 0.18 -12.99
CA LYS A 112 13.03 0.65 -14.28
C LYS A 112 12.12 1.79 -14.73
N PRO A 113 12.59 3.05 -14.66
CA PRO A 113 11.78 4.16 -15.14
C PRO A 113 11.37 3.89 -16.60
N VAL A 114 10.08 3.85 -16.86
CA VAL A 114 9.52 3.57 -18.21
C VAL A 114 10.05 4.57 -19.24
N SER A 115 10.38 5.79 -18.79
CA SER A 115 10.98 6.85 -19.62
C SER A 115 12.41 6.58 -20.06
N VAL A 116 13.15 5.70 -19.40
CA VAL A 116 14.57 5.45 -19.70
C VAL A 116 14.73 4.63 -20.98
N GLY A 117 13.85 3.69 -21.23
CA GLY A 117 13.89 2.85 -22.45
C GLY A 117 13.58 3.57 -23.76
N ASN A 118 13.01 4.77 -23.71
CA ASN A 118 12.59 5.54 -24.89
C ASN A 118 13.41 6.83 -25.10
N ARG A 119 14.39 7.14 -24.25
CA ARG A 119 15.27 8.30 -24.47
C ARG A 119 16.42 7.89 -25.37
N GLN A 120 16.46 8.51 -26.55
CA GLN A 120 17.54 8.32 -27.53
C GLN A 120 18.82 9.09 -27.18
N ASP A 121 18.84 9.86 -26.11
CA ASP A 121 19.91 10.80 -25.75
C ASP A 121 21.00 10.20 -24.84
N GLY A 122 20.95 8.94 -24.50
CA GLY A 122 21.98 8.23 -23.75
C GLY A 122 22.23 8.71 -22.30
N LEU A 123 21.70 9.88 -21.92
CA LEU A 123 21.95 10.49 -20.61
C LEU A 123 21.23 9.79 -19.46
N ALA A 124 20.22 9.01 -19.75
CA ALA A 124 19.44 8.34 -18.72
C ALA A 124 20.10 7.05 -18.19
N GLN A 125 20.99 6.42 -18.96
CA GLN A 125 21.69 5.21 -18.51
C GLN A 125 22.75 5.51 -17.44
N ASP A 126 23.33 6.70 -17.45
CA ASP A 126 24.38 7.07 -16.47
C ASP A 126 23.83 7.33 -15.06
N PHE A 127 22.51 7.54 -14.91
CA PHE A 127 21.87 7.80 -13.63
C PHE A 127 21.16 6.58 -13.02
N VAL A 128 20.97 5.52 -13.79
CA VAL A 128 20.40 4.27 -13.28
C VAL A 128 21.54 3.36 -12.89
N ASN A 129 21.94 3.39 -11.63
CA ASN A 129 22.83 2.39 -11.09
C ASN A 129 22.06 1.07 -11.03
N GLU A 130 22.28 0.19 -12.02
CA GLU A 130 21.63 -1.12 -12.13
C GLU A 130 21.89 -2.04 -10.91
N ASN A 131 22.82 -1.65 -10.05
CA ASN A 131 23.20 -2.39 -8.84
C ASN A 131 22.54 -1.87 -7.56
N ILE A 132 21.65 -0.88 -7.62
CA ILE A 132 20.90 -0.43 -6.43
C ILE A 132 19.76 -1.42 -6.18
N GLU A 133 19.93 -2.22 -5.13
CA GLU A 133 18.84 -3.01 -4.58
C GLU A 133 17.95 -2.12 -3.72
N LEU A 134 16.71 -1.90 -4.14
CA LEU A 134 15.71 -1.22 -3.35
C LEU A 134 15.05 -2.20 -2.39
N VAL A 135 14.74 -1.73 -1.18
CA VAL A 135 13.98 -2.48 -0.18
C VAL A 135 12.73 -1.70 0.20
N ARG A 136 11.67 -2.43 0.51
CA ARG A 136 10.43 -1.81 1.00
C ARG A 136 10.66 -1.26 2.40
N LYS A 137 10.34 0.01 2.60
CA LYS A 137 10.51 0.73 3.87
C LYS A 137 9.18 0.98 4.57
N LEU A 138 8.18 1.41 3.83
CA LEU A 138 6.87 1.75 4.34
C LEU A 138 5.78 0.97 3.58
N SER A 139 4.79 0.55 4.33
CA SER A 139 3.50 0.08 3.80
C SER A 139 2.45 1.14 4.07
N PHE A 140 1.51 1.30 3.13
CA PHE A 140 0.40 2.22 3.28
C PHE A 140 -0.94 1.55 3.03
N VAL A 141 -1.97 2.05 3.69
CA VAL A 141 -3.37 1.64 3.49
C VAL A 141 -4.24 2.90 3.49
N VAL A 142 -5.22 2.94 2.61
CA VAL A 142 -6.31 3.93 2.62
C VAL A 142 -7.62 3.17 2.83
N GLN A 143 -8.36 3.52 3.89
CA GLN A 143 -9.67 2.94 4.18
C GLN A 143 -10.73 3.59 3.29
N LEU A 144 -11.29 2.83 2.35
CA LEU A 144 -12.30 3.35 1.41
C LEU A 144 -13.74 3.01 1.84
N SER A 145 -13.94 1.90 2.55
CA SER A 145 -15.27 1.46 2.99
C SER A 145 -15.66 2.08 4.32
N ASP A 146 -16.95 2.35 4.49
CA ASP A 146 -17.50 2.79 5.78
C ASP A 146 -17.44 1.62 6.79
N PRO A 147 -16.92 1.83 8.00
CA PRO A 147 -16.84 0.78 9.01
C PRO A 147 -18.20 0.26 9.49
N ASP A 148 -19.29 0.99 9.24
CA ASP A 148 -20.64 0.59 9.60
C ASP A 148 -21.28 -0.35 8.55
N ASP A 149 -20.69 -0.46 7.35
CA ASP A 149 -21.18 -1.30 6.27
C ASP A 149 -20.69 -2.77 6.36
N TYR A 150 -19.77 -3.07 7.29
CA TYR A 150 -19.20 -4.42 7.40
C TYR A 150 -18.75 -4.78 8.82
N GLU A 151 -18.74 -6.09 9.11
CA GLU A 151 -18.15 -6.66 10.31
C GLU A 151 -16.80 -7.32 9.99
N GLY A 152 -15.88 -7.35 10.96
CA GLY A 152 -14.55 -7.92 10.74
C GLY A 152 -13.66 -7.02 9.88
N GLY A 153 -12.84 -7.60 9.02
CA GLY A 153 -11.96 -6.90 8.08
C GLY A 153 -10.92 -5.98 8.72
N ASN A 154 -10.69 -6.07 10.03
CA ASN A 154 -9.81 -5.16 10.76
C ASN A 154 -8.36 -5.36 10.35
N LEU A 155 -7.66 -4.27 10.02
CA LEU A 155 -6.20 -4.24 9.94
C LEU A 155 -5.64 -4.29 11.37
N GLN A 156 -4.98 -5.38 11.70
CA GLN A 156 -4.33 -5.59 12.99
C GLN A 156 -2.81 -5.61 12.81
N LEU A 157 -2.10 -4.89 13.69
CA LEU A 157 -0.65 -4.77 13.65
C LEU A 157 -0.06 -5.22 15.00
N LEU A 158 1.22 -5.61 14.99
CA LEU A 158 2.00 -5.83 16.21
C LEU A 158 2.97 -4.68 16.43
N ASP A 159 3.06 -4.21 17.67
CA ASP A 159 4.14 -3.32 18.07
C ASP A 159 5.46 -4.07 18.29
N GLU A 160 6.54 -3.35 18.58
CA GLU A 160 7.85 -3.94 18.85
C GLU A 160 7.88 -4.85 20.09
N ALA A 161 6.95 -4.67 21.02
CA ALA A 161 6.81 -5.50 22.22
C ALA A 161 5.93 -6.74 21.96
N GLY A 162 5.37 -6.88 20.76
CA GLY A 162 4.48 -7.98 20.37
C GLY A 162 3.02 -7.79 20.80
N ASN A 163 2.64 -6.61 21.30
CA ASN A 163 1.23 -6.32 21.57
C ASN A 163 0.51 -6.03 20.26
N SER A 164 -0.69 -6.55 20.14
CA SER A 164 -1.51 -6.29 18.95
C SER A 164 -2.46 -5.11 19.16
N TYR A 165 -2.67 -4.33 18.12
CA TYR A 165 -3.68 -3.27 18.09
C TYR A 165 -4.39 -3.23 16.74
N ILE A 166 -5.59 -2.69 16.74
CA ILE A 166 -6.40 -2.49 15.54
C ILE A 166 -6.15 -1.09 15.02
N ALA A 167 -5.82 -0.98 13.74
CA ALA A 167 -5.69 0.30 13.07
C ALA A 167 -7.05 1.03 12.99
N PRO A 168 -7.05 2.38 12.91
CA PRO A 168 -8.29 3.14 12.75
C PRO A 168 -9.09 2.67 11.53
N ARG A 169 -10.40 2.49 11.71
CA ARG A 169 -11.33 1.99 10.68
C ARG A 169 -12.08 3.08 9.94
N LYS A 170 -12.07 4.32 10.46
CA LYS A 170 -12.83 5.43 9.86
C LYS A 170 -12.52 5.53 8.37
N ARG A 171 -13.58 5.62 7.55
CA ARG A 171 -13.48 5.85 6.11
C ARG A 171 -12.62 7.07 5.82
N GLY A 172 -11.76 7.02 4.83
CA GLY A 172 -10.81 8.07 4.50
C GLY A 172 -9.56 8.12 5.39
N THR A 173 -9.35 7.15 6.29
CA THR A 173 -8.09 7.08 7.04
C THR A 173 -6.96 6.58 6.15
N VAL A 174 -5.89 7.36 6.08
CA VAL A 174 -4.61 6.97 5.52
C VAL A 174 -3.72 6.46 6.65
N ILE A 175 -3.17 5.27 6.50
CA ILE A 175 -2.36 4.59 7.51
C ILE A 175 -1.02 4.23 6.88
N LEU A 176 0.08 4.54 7.57
CA LEU A 176 1.42 4.11 7.19
C LEU A 176 2.12 3.43 8.37
N PHE A 177 2.91 2.41 8.06
CA PHE A 177 3.70 1.69 9.04
C PHE A 177 4.99 1.15 8.40
N ASP A 178 5.99 0.86 9.22
CA ASP A 178 7.22 0.23 8.75
C ASP A 178 6.90 -1.13 8.11
N SER A 179 7.44 -1.39 6.93
CA SER A 179 7.16 -2.63 6.18
C SER A 179 7.56 -3.91 6.93
N ARG A 180 8.42 -3.80 7.96
CA ARG A 180 8.80 -4.92 8.83
C ARG A 180 7.77 -5.24 9.90
N THR A 181 6.80 -4.34 10.12
CA THR A 181 5.73 -4.54 11.09
C THR A 181 4.86 -5.73 10.69
N MET A 182 4.73 -6.70 11.60
CA MET A 182 3.81 -7.81 11.41
C MET A 182 2.37 -7.31 11.45
N HIS A 183 1.61 -7.66 10.42
CA HIS A 183 0.22 -7.25 10.31
C HIS A 183 -0.64 -8.30 9.63
N ARG A 184 -1.95 -8.16 9.77
CA ARG A 184 -2.96 -9.01 9.13
C ARG A 184 -4.26 -8.27 8.90
N VAL A 185 -5.11 -8.82 8.03
CA VAL A 185 -6.51 -8.44 7.89
C VAL A 185 -7.36 -9.58 8.44
N LEU A 186 -8.16 -9.27 9.46
CA LEU A 186 -9.08 -10.24 10.08
C LEU A 186 -10.23 -10.59 9.13
N LYS A 187 -10.85 -11.75 9.39
CA LYS A 187 -12.11 -12.11 8.74
C LYS A 187 -13.22 -11.17 9.17
#